data_e16c05d7bb26bd7452a4fb08447804cd
#
_entry.id   e16c05d7bb26bd7452a4fb08447804cd
#
_cell.length_a   1.000
_cell.length_b   1.000
_cell.length_c   1.000
_cell.angle_alpha   90.00
_cell.angle_beta   90.00
_cell.angle_gamma   90.00
#
_symmetry.space_group_name_H-M   'P 1'
#
loop_
_entity.id
_entity.type
_entity.pdbx_description
1 polymer ?
#
loop_
_entity_poly.entity_id
_entity_poly.type
_entity_poly.pdbx_seq_one_letter_code
_entity_poly.pdbx_strand_id
1 'polypeptide(L)'
;MQRLTKFALRHVLSLAICLLSFGGVCVAQEVDVPSGRGSGSLVAPTGWAELIAPVQQRVDLKLYGFYIGELKAPSGQFDATFRATKFLSITPSYLCYSVPPSGLNELANHTRGFTDTYKEQQFRIDGTVMFSIHKFEISDRNMYVRRFLPTYMYAGRSLPEKESNRYRNKIGVAYPLAVKGHIWKPFASYEAFYDQGSGWSKNRVWTGITVPIKKHVSFQPSYMWESTNGIKDLRYLMFGLIFRTASSK
;
A
#
# COMPACT_ATOMS: atom_id res chain seq x y z
N MET A 1 -14.56 -22.51 22.34
CA MET A 1 -13.95 -22.02 21.09
C MET A 1 -14.88 -21.14 20.25
N GLN A 2 -16.12 -21.53 19.93
CA GLN A 2 -17.07 -20.71 19.13
C GLN A 2 -17.39 -19.32 19.71
N ARG A 3 -17.30 -19.09 21.02
CA ARG A 3 -17.61 -17.78 21.63
C ARG A 3 -16.52 -16.72 21.38
N LEU A 4 -15.25 -17.11 21.41
CA LEU A 4 -14.12 -16.21 21.11
C LEU A 4 -14.09 -15.75 19.65
N THR A 5 -14.50 -16.65 18.72
CA THR A 5 -14.56 -16.32 17.29
C THR A 5 -15.68 -15.34 16.95
N LYS A 6 -16.86 -15.48 17.61
CA LYS A 6 -17.97 -14.52 17.45
C LYS A 6 -17.63 -13.14 18.03
N PHE A 7 -16.88 -13.12 19.13
CA PHE A 7 -16.44 -11.87 19.77
C PHE A 7 -15.45 -11.10 18.88
N ALA A 8 -14.41 -11.77 18.38
CA ALA A 8 -13.44 -11.16 17.47
C ALA A 8 -14.09 -10.66 16.16
N LEU A 9 -14.98 -11.44 15.55
CA LEU A 9 -15.67 -11.04 14.33
C LEU A 9 -16.57 -9.82 14.55
N ARG A 10 -17.30 -9.74 15.66
CA ARG A 10 -18.13 -8.56 15.99
C ARG A 10 -17.27 -7.31 16.15
N HIS A 11 -16.12 -7.39 16.80
CA HIS A 11 -15.27 -6.23 17.02
C HIS A 11 -14.56 -5.77 15.73
N VAL A 12 -14.11 -6.70 14.88
CA VAL A 12 -13.55 -6.36 13.56
C VAL A 12 -14.62 -5.76 12.65
N LEU A 13 -15.84 -6.30 12.66
CA LEU A 13 -16.95 -5.75 11.88
C LEU A 13 -17.40 -4.38 12.41
N SER A 14 -17.47 -4.20 13.74
CA SER A 14 -17.75 -2.90 14.36
C SER A 14 -16.68 -1.87 14.06
N LEU A 15 -15.39 -2.25 14.08
CA LEU A 15 -14.30 -1.38 13.71
C LEU A 15 -14.36 -1.00 12.23
N ALA A 16 -14.63 -1.94 11.33
CA ALA A 16 -14.82 -1.68 9.91
C ALA A 16 -16.01 -0.76 9.63
N ILE A 17 -17.14 -0.96 10.34
CA ILE A 17 -18.32 -0.10 10.23
C ILE A 17 -18.05 1.29 10.79
N CYS A 18 -17.37 1.42 11.93
CA CYS A 18 -16.94 2.71 12.47
C CYS A 18 -16.01 3.46 11.51
N LEU A 19 -15.07 2.77 10.84
CA LEU A 19 -14.18 3.36 9.84
C LEU A 19 -14.93 3.84 8.59
N LEU A 20 -16.04 3.20 8.23
CA LEU A 20 -16.90 3.57 7.09
C LEU A 20 -17.86 4.73 7.41
N SER A 21 -18.17 4.97 8.70
CA SER A 21 -19.16 5.98 9.14
C SER A 21 -18.66 7.43 9.12
N PHE A 22 -17.36 7.66 8.95
CA PHE A 22 -16.75 9.00 8.90
C PHE A 22 -16.80 9.65 7.51
N GLY A 23 -17.80 9.33 6.70
CA GLY A 23 -17.96 9.76 5.31
C GLY A 23 -18.61 11.12 5.10
N GLY A 24 -17.94 12.23 5.43
CA GLY A 24 -18.29 13.56 4.90
C GLY A 24 -17.66 13.79 3.53
N VAL A 25 -18.41 14.33 2.59
CA VAL A 25 -17.91 14.68 1.26
C VAL A 25 -17.21 16.04 1.34
N CYS A 26 -15.89 16.07 1.18
CA CYS A 26 -15.14 17.30 0.94
C CYS A 26 -14.67 17.35 -0.51
N VAL A 27 -14.93 18.46 -1.17
CA VAL A 27 -14.44 18.74 -2.53
C VAL A 27 -12.94 19.02 -2.42
N ALA A 28 -12.13 18.20 -3.07
CA ALA A 28 -10.69 18.35 -3.08
C ALA A 28 -10.24 19.45 -4.05
N GLN A 29 -9.55 20.44 -3.53
CA GLN A 29 -8.79 21.39 -4.33
C GLN A 29 -7.36 20.84 -4.50
N GLU A 30 -6.90 20.76 -5.72
CA GLU A 30 -5.59 20.20 -6.06
C GLU A 30 -4.47 21.09 -5.52
N VAL A 31 -3.45 20.49 -4.94
CA VAL A 31 -2.21 21.22 -4.66
C VAL A 31 -1.45 21.27 -5.96
N ASP A 32 -1.43 22.43 -6.60
CA ASP A 32 -0.51 22.71 -7.70
C ASP A 32 0.92 22.64 -7.19
N VAL A 33 1.51 21.45 -7.23
CA VAL A 33 2.96 21.34 -7.25
C VAL A 33 3.37 21.92 -8.60
N PRO A 34 4.22 22.97 -8.64
CA PRO A 34 4.63 23.57 -9.89
C PRO A 34 5.06 22.49 -10.87
N SER A 35 4.47 22.49 -12.06
CA SER A 35 4.59 21.45 -13.09
C SER A 35 5.96 21.44 -13.78
N GLY A 36 7.01 21.46 -13.02
CA GLY A 36 8.33 21.06 -13.49
C GLY A 36 8.36 19.54 -13.50
N ARG A 37 8.19 18.89 -14.66
CA ARG A 37 8.54 17.49 -14.80
C ARG A 37 9.98 17.34 -14.32
N GLY A 38 10.16 16.75 -13.14
CA GLY A 38 11.47 16.40 -12.69
C GLY A 38 12.09 15.45 -13.70
N SER A 39 13.03 15.94 -14.51
CA SER A 39 13.77 15.08 -15.42
C SER A 39 14.64 14.15 -14.58
N GLY A 40 14.51 12.84 -14.79
CA GLY A 40 15.30 11.84 -14.11
C GLY A 40 14.50 10.81 -13.34
N SER A 41 15.21 9.92 -12.68
CA SER A 41 14.65 8.91 -11.81
C SER A 41 15.42 8.83 -10.50
N LEU A 42 14.72 8.61 -9.40
CA LEU A 42 15.30 8.38 -8.09
C LEU A 42 15.28 6.89 -7.78
N VAL A 43 16.44 6.32 -7.43
CA VAL A 43 16.54 4.93 -6.96
C VAL A 43 16.43 4.92 -5.45
N ALA A 44 15.40 4.28 -4.92
CA ALA A 44 15.10 4.26 -3.49
C ALA A 44 15.18 2.82 -2.94
N PRO A 45 16.28 2.45 -2.26
CA PRO A 45 16.33 1.20 -1.50
C PRO A 45 15.23 1.21 -0.43
N THR A 46 14.44 0.14 -0.39
CA THR A 46 13.28 0.06 0.52
C THR A 46 13.29 -1.27 1.26
N GLY A 47 13.34 -1.20 2.58
CA GLY A 47 13.11 -2.34 3.46
C GLY A 47 11.67 -2.40 3.90
N TRP A 48 11.07 -3.58 3.96
CA TRP A 48 9.74 -3.77 4.52
C TRP A 48 9.58 -5.10 5.24
N ALA A 49 8.64 -5.14 6.16
CA ALA A 49 8.25 -6.35 6.86
C ALA A 49 6.72 -6.45 6.94
N GLU A 50 6.20 -7.65 6.82
CA GLU A 50 4.78 -7.97 6.96
C GLU A 50 4.61 -9.08 8.00
N LEU A 51 3.74 -8.86 8.96
CA LEU A 51 3.26 -9.88 9.88
C LEU A 51 1.82 -10.24 9.49
N ILE A 52 1.58 -11.51 9.20
CA ILE A 52 0.26 -12.06 8.88
C ILE A 52 -0.18 -12.96 10.02
N ALA A 53 -1.28 -12.61 10.66
CA ALA A 53 -1.92 -13.40 11.72
C ALA A 53 -3.28 -13.92 11.25
N PRO A 54 -3.41 -15.19 10.84
CA PRO A 54 -4.71 -15.81 10.60
C PRO A 54 -5.46 -15.93 11.91
N VAL A 55 -6.53 -15.15 12.07
CA VAL A 55 -7.34 -15.15 13.31
C VAL A 55 -8.47 -16.17 13.21
N GLN A 56 -8.99 -16.38 12.01
CA GLN A 56 -10.03 -17.34 11.68
C GLN A 56 -9.82 -17.91 10.28
N GLN A 57 -10.55 -18.95 9.90
CA GLN A 57 -10.47 -19.53 8.55
C GLN A 57 -10.64 -18.52 7.42
N ARG A 58 -11.37 -17.41 7.68
CA ARG A 58 -11.68 -16.39 6.68
C ARG A 58 -11.15 -15.00 7.01
N VAL A 59 -10.39 -14.84 8.10
CA VAL A 59 -9.91 -13.53 8.54
C VAL A 59 -8.42 -13.57 8.81
N ASP A 60 -7.67 -12.74 8.10
CA ASP A 60 -6.26 -12.48 8.39
C ASP A 60 -6.12 -11.02 8.87
N LEU A 61 -5.38 -10.80 9.94
CA LEU A 61 -4.88 -9.49 10.31
C LEU A 61 -3.44 -9.38 9.80
N LYS A 62 -3.11 -8.21 9.26
CA LYS A 62 -1.78 -7.96 8.72
C LYS A 62 -1.26 -6.63 9.23
N LEU A 63 0.01 -6.62 9.60
CA LEU A 63 0.74 -5.42 9.97
C LEU A 63 1.94 -5.28 9.05
N TYR A 64 2.05 -4.11 8.42
CA TYR A 64 3.19 -3.78 7.57
C TYR A 64 3.97 -2.63 8.18
N GLY A 65 5.30 -2.73 8.10
CA GLY A 65 6.19 -1.61 8.30
C GLY A 65 7.11 -1.49 7.09
N PHE A 66 7.33 -0.30 6.57
CA PHE A 66 8.29 -0.09 5.50
C PHE A 66 9.02 1.25 5.64
N TYR A 67 10.25 1.27 5.11
CA TYR A 67 11.12 2.43 5.13
C TYR A 67 11.73 2.65 3.76
N ILE A 68 11.53 3.85 3.20
CA ILE A 68 12.07 4.25 1.91
C ILE A 68 13.35 5.05 2.17
N GLY A 69 14.51 4.46 1.85
CA GLY A 69 15.82 4.98 2.26
C GLY A 69 16.09 6.41 1.81
N GLU A 70 16.03 6.68 0.51
CA GLU A 70 16.32 8.00 -0.05
C GLU A 70 15.37 9.09 0.44
N LEU A 71 14.11 8.73 0.66
CA LEU A 71 13.10 9.65 1.16
C LEU A 71 13.08 9.75 2.69
N LYS A 72 13.83 8.89 3.39
CA LYS A 72 13.81 8.75 4.86
C LYS A 72 12.38 8.61 5.40
N ALA A 73 11.53 7.92 4.66
CA ALA A 73 10.08 7.86 4.88
C ALA A 73 9.68 6.56 5.59
N PRO A 74 9.47 6.57 6.92
CA PRO A 74 8.86 5.46 7.64
C PRO A 74 7.36 5.41 7.35
N SER A 75 6.84 4.19 7.27
CA SER A 75 5.41 3.95 7.04
C SER A 75 4.94 2.73 7.78
N GLY A 76 3.69 2.76 8.21
CA GLY A 76 3.01 1.65 8.85
C GLY A 76 1.62 1.45 8.25
N GLN A 77 1.21 0.20 8.10
CA GLN A 77 -0.11 -0.17 7.60
C GLN A 77 -0.68 -1.33 8.39
N PHE A 78 -1.95 -1.24 8.69
CA PHE A 78 -2.74 -2.31 9.27
C PHE A 78 -3.86 -2.70 8.31
N ASP A 79 -4.02 -4.01 8.07
CA ASP A 79 -5.07 -4.56 7.22
C ASP A 79 -5.86 -5.62 7.98
N ALA A 80 -7.16 -5.67 7.72
CA ALA A 80 -8.03 -6.77 8.15
C ALA A 80 -8.66 -7.40 6.90
N THR A 81 -8.11 -8.51 6.43
CA THR A 81 -8.58 -9.19 5.23
C THR A 81 -9.65 -10.21 5.57
N PHE A 82 -10.84 -10.06 5.00
CA PHE A 82 -11.95 -10.98 5.09
C PHE A 82 -12.15 -11.70 3.75
N ARG A 83 -12.07 -13.04 3.73
CA ARG A 83 -12.35 -13.87 2.56
C ARG A 83 -13.85 -14.13 2.46
N ALA A 84 -14.55 -13.33 1.67
CA ALA A 84 -16.00 -13.46 1.46
C ALA A 84 -16.33 -14.78 0.75
N THR A 85 -15.55 -15.14 -0.26
CA THR A 85 -15.62 -16.41 -1.00
C THR A 85 -14.21 -16.98 -1.22
N LYS A 86 -14.11 -18.10 -1.92
CA LYS A 86 -12.80 -18.63 -2.37
C LYS A 86 -12.08 -17.74 -3.40
N PHE A 87 -12.81 -16.83 -4.04
CA PHE A 87 -12.27 -15.94 -5.08
C PHE A 87 -12.22 -14.49 -4.64
N LEU A 88 -13.07 -14.05 -3.70
CA LEU A 88 -13.24 -12.66 -3.32
C LEU A 88 -12.82 -12.43 -1.88
N SER A 89 -11.94 -11.46 -1.67
CA SER A 89 -11.63 -10.90 -0.35
C SER A 89 -11.92 -9.42 -0.31
N ILE A 90 -12.27 -8.93 0.89
CA ILE A 90 -12.49 -7.52 1.20
C ILE A 90 -11.51 -7.15 2.30
N THR A 91 -10.80 -6.04 2.13
CA THR A 91 -9.75 -5.63 3.07
C THR A 91 -9.89 -4.16 3.41
N PRO A 92 -10.52 -3.80 4.54
CA PRO A 92 -10.33 -2.51 5.14
C PRO A 92 -8.89 -2.37 5.66
N SER A 93 -8.31 -1.18 5.47
CA SER A 93 -6.92 -0.91 5.82
C SER A 93 -6.74 0.51 6.33
N TYR A 94 -5.76 0.69 7.21
CA TYR A 94 -5.28 2.00 7.63
C TYR A 94 -3.78 2.09 7.37
N LEU A 95 -3.36 3.17 6.71
CA LEU A 95 -1.95 3.46 6.46
C LEU A 95 -1.61 4.84 7.01
N CYS A 96 -0.44 4.93 7.63
CA CYS A 96 0.21 6.20 7.92
C CYS A 96 1.64 6.18 7.39
N TYR A 97 2.08 7.31 6.86
CA TYR A 97 3.47 7.51 6.50
C TYR A 97 3.90 8.95 6.71
N SER A 98 5.20 9.15 6.87
CA SER A 98 5.78 10.48 6.99
C SER A 98 6.97 10.62 6.05
N VAL A 99 7.11 11.79 5.42
CA VAL A 99 8.25 12.13 4.58
C VAL A 99 8.86 13.42 5.12
N PRO A 100 10.13 13.42 5.54
CA PRO A 100 10.77 14.63 6.03
C PRO A 100 11.02 15.62 4.89
N PRO A 101 11.29 16.90 5.18
CA PRO A 101 11.53 17.93 4.16
C PRO A 101 12.63 17.57 3.17
N SER A 102 13.69 16.90 3.63
CA SER A 102 14.77 16.43 2.75
C SER A 102 14.28 15.47 1.68
N GLY A 103 13.43 14.50 2.04
CA GLY A 103 12.84 13.55 1.09
C GLY A 103 11.85 14.20 0.13
N LEU A 104 11.02 15.12 0.60
CA LEU A 104 10.09 15.86 -0.25
C LEU A 104 10.82 16.75 -1.26
N ASN A 105 11.86 17.44 -0.82
CA ASN A 105 12.68 18.28 -1.70
C ASN A 105 13.43 17.44 -2.75
N GLU A 106 13.85 16.23 -2.39
CA GLU A 106 14.48 15.30 -3.35
C GLU A 106 13.49 14.87 -4.44
N LEU A 107 12.23 14.54 -4.06
CA LEU A 107 11.16 14.22 -5.00
C LEU A 107 10.83 15.37 -5.95
N ALA A 108 10.86 16.60 -5.45
CA ALA A 108 10.52 17.81 -6.19
C ALA A 108 11.72 18.46 -6.92
N ASN A 109 12.74 17.70 -7.30
CA ASN A 109 13.94 18.21 -7.98
C ASN A 109 14.74 19.26 -7.21
N HIS A 110 15.01 19.01 -5.92
CA HIS A 110 15.80 19.89 -5.07
C HIS A 110 15.25 21.32 -4.93
N THR A 111 13.99 21.55 -5.25
CA THR A 111 13.33 22.78 -4.85
C THR A 111 13.26 22.81 -3.33
N ARG A 112 14.05 23.65 -2.67
CA ARG A 112 14.07 23.78 -1.20
C ARG A 112 12.79 24.45 -0.65
N GLY A 113 11.62 23.97 -1.11
CA GLY A 113 10.35 24.56 -0.76
C GLY A 113 9.70 23.95 0.47
N PHE A 114 9.99 22.70 0.76
CA PHE A 114 9.41 21.99 1.91
C PHE A 114 10.25 22.21 3.16
N THR A 115 9.64 22.69 4.23
CA THR A 115 10.28 22.94 5.53
C THR A 115 9.76 22.02 6.61
N ASP A 116 8.57 21.46 6.43
CA ASP A 116 7.92 20.60 7.41
C ASP A 116 7.87 19.15 6.97
N THR A 117 7.81 18.24 7.93
CA THR A 117 7.58 16.83 7.68
C THR A 117 6.13 16.62 7.20
N TYR A 118 6.01 16.07 6.00
CA TYR A 118 4.73 15.67 5.45
C TYR A 118 4.27 14.37 6.13
N LYS A 119 3.06 14.39 6.68
CA LYS A 119 2.43 13.21 7.31
C LYS A 119 1.10 12.96 6.64
N GLU A 120 0.90 11.76 6.12
CA GLU A 120 -0.36 11.38 5.49
C GLU A 120 -0.96 10.17 6.17
N GLN A 121 -2.27 10.24 6.39
CA GLN A 121 -3.07 9.12 6.86
C GLN A 121 -4.04 8.71 5.74
N GLN A 122 -4.27 7.41 5.62
CA GLN A 122 -5.18 6.88 4.61
C GLN A 122 -6.06 5.81 5.22
N PHE A 123 -7.37 5.96 5.04
CA PHE A 123 -8.32 4.87 5.18
C PHE A 123 -8.58 4.28 3.80
N ARG A 124 -8.54 2.96 3.74
CA ARG A 124 -8.67 2.23 2.48
C ARG A 124 -9.66 1.09 2.65
N ILE A 125 -10.36 0.79 1.57
CA ILE A 125 -11.13 -0.45 1.44
C ILE A 125 -10.85 -1.02 0.06
N ASP A 126 -10.46 -2.28 0.01
CA ASP A 126 -10.29 -2.95 -1.27
C ASP A 126 -11.15 -4.21 -1.39
N GLY A 127 -11.53 -4.50 -2.62
CA GLY A 127 -12.05 -5.78 -3.08
C GLY A 127 -11.03 -6.43 -3.99
N THR A 128 -10.57 -7.62 -3.64
CA THR A 128 -9.63 -8.39 -4.45
C THR A 128 -10.29 -9.67 -4.94
N VAL A 129 -10.35 -9.82 -6.27
CA VAL A 129 -10.73 -11.08 -6.93
C VAL A 129 -9.46 -11.85 -7.28
N MET A 130 -9.41 -13.12 -6.92
CA MET A 130 -8.29 -14.02 -7.25
C MET A 130 -8.81 -15.28 -7.90
N PHE A 131 -8.16 -15.71 -8.97
CA PHE A 131 -8.46 -16.95 -9.66
C PHE A 131 -7.19 -17.54 -10.27
N SER A 132 -7.23 -18.84 -10.59
CA SER A 132 -6.09 -19.52 -11.19
C SER A 132 -6.47 -20.01 -12.59
N ILE A 133 -5.58 -19.74 -13.55
CA ILE A 133 -5.65 -20.32 -14.89
C ILE A 133 -4.40 -21.19 -15.06
N HIS A 134 -4.58 -22.50 -15.16
CA HIS A 134 -3.49 -23.48 -15.10
C HIS A 134 -2.67 -23.27 -13.80
N LYS A 135 -1.40 -22.89 -13.94
CA LYS A 135 -0.50 -22.61 -12.81
C LYS A 135 -0.40 -21.11 -12.48
N PHE A 136 -1.01 -20.24 -13.29
CA PHE A 136 -0.98 -18.80 -13.03
C PHE A 136 -2.04 -18.44 -12.00
N GLU A 137 -1.63 -17.70 -10.97
CA GLU A 137 -2.53 -17.01 -10.05
C GLU A 137 -2.72 -15.59 -10.55
N ILE A 138 -3.95 -15.22 -10.87
CA ILE A 138 -4.29 -13.87 -11.36
C ILE A 138 -5.11 -13.17 -10.28
N SER A 139 -4.81 -11.91 -10.04
CA SER A 139 -5.53 -11.07 -9.10
C SER A 139 -5.93 -9.75 -9.73
N ASP A 140 -7.14 -9.30 -9.42
CA ASP A 140 -7.61 -7.94 -9.71
C ASP A 140 -8.08 -7.30 -8.40
N ARG A 141 -7.43 -6.22 -7.99
CA ARG A 141 -7.71 -5.49 -6.77
C ARG A 141 -8.21 -4.09 -7.11
N ASN A 142 -9.39 -3.77 -6.66
CA ASN A 142 -10.00 -2.46 -6.76
C ASN A 142 -10.05 -1.85 -5.38
N MET A 143 -9.48 -0.67 -5.20
CA MET A 143 -9.31 -0.03 -3.91
C MET A 143 -9.80 1.42 -3.94
N TYR A 144 -10.62 1.76 -2.97
CA TYR A 144 -10.96 3.15 -2.66
C TYR A 144 -10.12 3.61 -1.47
N VAL A 145 -9.56 4.82 -1.57
CA VAL A 145 -8.67 5.42 -0.57
C VAL A 145 -9.18 6.81 -0.23
N ARG A 146 -9.43 7.08 1.05
CA ARG A 146 -9.62 8.41 1.59
C ARG A 146 -8.32 8.84 2.26
N ARG A 147 -7.79 9.98 1.81
CA ARG A 147 -6.50 10.52 2.22
C ARG A 147 -6.72 11.75 3.07
N PHE A 148 -6.01 11.84 4.19
CA PHE A 148 -5.96 12.99 5.07
C PHE A 148 -4.56 13.58 4.99
N LEU A 149 -4.47 14.73 4.36
CA LEU A 149 -3.25 15.45 4.10
C LEU A 149 -3.15 16.59 5.13
N PRO A 150 -2.12 16.64 5.95
CA PRO A 150 -2.00 17.67 6.97
C PRO A 150 -1.66 19.03 6.35
N THR A 151 -1.79 20.05 7.14
CA THR A 151 -1.16 21.35 6.84
C THR A 151 0.36 21.17 6.74
N TYR A 152 1.00 21.74 5.74
CA TYR A 152 2.46 21.75 5.58
C TYR A 152 2.94 23.04 4.90
N MET A 153 4.20 23.37 5.12
CA MET A 153 4.83 24.57 4.55
C MET A 153 5.53 24.23 3.23
N TYR A 154 5.25 25.02 2.20
CA TYR A 154 5.92 24.98 0.92
C TYR A 154 6.25 26.38 0.42
N ALA A 155 7.52 26.64 0.13
CA ALA A 155 8.01 27.95 -0.36
C ALA A 155 7.55 29.14 0.50
N GLY A 156 7.54 28.97 1.82
CA GLY A 156 7.11 29.99 2.77
C GLY A 156 5.59 30.20 2.86
N ARG A 157 4.80 29.37 2.20
CA ARG A 157 3.32 29.40 2.26
C ARG A 157 2.80 28.20 3.02
N SER A 158 1.87 28.43 3.91
CA SER A 158 1.11 27.35 4.54
C SER A 158 0.08 26.81 3.56
N LEU A 159 0.19 25.51 3.26
CA LEU A 159 -0.83 24.79 2.52
C LEU A 159 -1.77 24.13 3.55
N PRO A 160 -3.07 24.42 3.52
CA PRO A 160 -4.02 23.93 4.51
C PRO A 160 -4.16 22.41 4.47
N GLU A 161 -4.66 21.84 5.54
CA GLU A 161 -5.07 20.44 5.55
C GLU A 161 -6.10 20.19 4.45
N LYS A 162 -6.06 18.99 3.90
CA LYS A 162 -6.89 18.60 2.77
C LYS A 162 -7.30 17.15 2.87
N GLU A 163 -8.53 16.88 2.51
CA GLU A 163 -8.98 15.53 2.23
C GLU A 163 -9.04 15.29 0.72
N SER A 164 -8.68 14.10 0.30
CA SER A 164 -8.83 13.70 -1.10
C SER A 164 -9.18 12.23 -1.21
N ASN A 165 -9.92 11.92 -2.27
CA ASN A 165 -10.28 10.55 -2.60
C ASN A 165 -9.45 10.07 -3.76
N ARG A 166 -9.05 8.80 -3.69
CA ARG A 166 -8.28 8.12 -4.72
C ARG A 166 -8.87 6.75 -4.98
N TYR A 167 -9.01 6.43 -6.24
CA TYR A 167 -9.28 5.08 -6.70
C TYR A 167 -8.01 4.45 -7.22
N ARG A 168 -7.83 3.15 -6.94
CA ARG A 168 -6.68 2.37 -7.42
C ARG A 168 -7.18 1.04 -7.98
N ASN A 169 -6.66 0.67 -9.14
CA ASN A 169 -6.83 -0.67 -9.68
C ASN A 169 -5.46 -1.33 -9.83
N LYS A 170 -5.33 -2.56 -9.37
CA LYS A 170 -4.10 -3.34 -9.48
C LYS A 170 -4.40 -4.71 -10.05
N ILE A 171 -3.82 -5.00 -11.21
CA ILE A 171 -3.82 -6.33 -11.80
C ILE A 171 -2.48 -6.99 -11.49
N GLY A 172 -2.50 -8.24 -11.03
CA GLY A 172 -1.33 -9.01 -10.67
C GLY A 172 -1.36 -10.40 -11.25
N VAL A 173 -0.18 -10.94 -11.52
CA VAL A 173 0.02 -12.33 -11.90
C VAL A 173 1.16 -12.92 -11.08
N ALA A 174 1.02 -14.15 -10.62
CA ALA A 174 2.05 -14.91 -9.97
C ALA A 174 2.09 -16.35 -10.52
N TYR A 175 3.27 -16.97 -10.46
CA TYR A 175 3.47 -18.32 -10.94
C TYR A 175 4.18 -19.17 -9.88
N PRO A 176 3.48 -20.10 -9.21
CA PRO A 176 4.11 -21.00 -8.24
C PRO A 176 5.05 -21.99 -8.93
N LEU A 177 6.32 -21.95 -8.55
CA LEU A 177 7.39 -22.85 -9.02
C LEU A 177 7.83 -23.76 -7.90
N ALA A 178 7.79 -25.07 -8.13
CA ALA A 178 8.40 -26.03 -7.21
C ALA A 178 9.92 -26.08 -7.41
N VAL A 179 10.68 -25.64 -6.40
CA VAL A 179 12.15 -25.61 -6.41
C VAL A 179 12.66 -26.29 -5.14
N LYS A 180 13.33 -27.44 -5.27
CA LYS A 180 13.93 -28.19 -4.14
C LYS A 180 12.97 -28.38 -2.97
N GLY A 181 11.72 -28.75 -3.23
CA GLY A 181 10.69 -28.97 -2.19
C GLY A 181 10.04 -27.70 -1.61
N HIS A 182 10.39 -26.54 -2.10
CA HIS A 182 9.79 -25.26 -1.74
C HIS A 182 9.00 -24.66 -2.90
N ILE A 183 7.98 -23.87 -2.61
CA ILE A 183 7.23 -23.12 -3.64
C ILE A 183 7.76 -21.70 -3.71
N TRP A 184 8.54 -21.42 -4.73
CA TRP A 184 8.93 -20.06 -5.09
C TRP A 184 7.83 -19.42 -5.91
N LYS A 185 7.56 -18.15 -5.70
CA LYS A 185 6.46 -17.46 -6.38
C LYS A 185 6.93 -16.15 -7.03
N PRO A 186 7.48 -16.20 -8.26
CA PRO A 186 7.66 -15.00 -9.05
C PRO A 186 6.31 -14.33 -9.32
N PHE A 187 6.32 -13.00 -9.35
CA PHE A 187 5.12 -12.20 -9.59
C PHE A 187 5.42 -10.92 -10.37
N ALA A 188 4.40 -10.41 -11.04
CA ALA A 188 4.38 -9.08 -11.62
C ALA A 188 3.00 -8.45 -11.40
N SER A 189 2.94 -7.13 -11.30
CA SER A 189 1.69 -6.41 -11.22
C SER A 189 1.81 -5.02 -11.82
N TYR A 190 0.68 -4.53 -12.32
CA TYR A 190 0.49 -3.15 -12.74
C TYR A 190 -0.60 -2.52 -11.88
N GLU A 191 -0.38 -1.29 -11.43
CA GLU A 191 -1.32 -0.54 -10.62
C GLU A 191 -1.47 0.87 -11.18
N ALA A 192 -2.71 1.28 -11.38
CA ALA A 192 -3.10 2.59 -11.84
C ALA A 192 -3.82 3.35 -10.71
N PHE A 193 -3.62 4.67 -10.65
CA PHE A 193 -4.16 5.55 -9.63
C PHE A 193 -4.94 6.67 -10.28
N TYR A 194 -6.15 6.86 -9.81
CA TYR A 194 -7.04 7.93 -10.22
C TYR A 194 -7.38 8.79 -9.02
N ASP A 195 -6.97 10.04 -9.01
CA ASP A 195 -7.30 11.01 -7.97
C ASP A 195 -8.53 11.80 -8.35
N GLN A 196 -9.48 11.92 -7.43
CA GLN A 196 -10.66 12.76 -7.65
C GLN A 196 -10.22 14.21 -7.81
N GLY A 197 -10.60 14.80 -8.93
CA GLY A 197 -10.27 16.20 -9.30
C GLY A 197 -9.07 16.34 -10.24
N SER A 198 -8.07 15.45 -10.17
CA SER A 198 -6.88 15.50 -11.05
C SER A 198 -6.79 14.38 -12.09
N GLY A 199 -7.67 13.38 -12.01
CA GLY A 199 -7.68 12.28 -12.96
C GLY A 199 -6.58 11.25 -12.72
N TRP A 200 -6.03 10.67 -13.78
CA TRP A 200 -4.94 9.71 -13.71
C TRP A 200 -3.65 10.37 -13.23
N SER A 201 -3.20 10.01 -12.03
CA SER A 201 -2.13 10.70 -11.33
C SER A 201 -0.84 9.89 -11.24
N LYS A 202 -0.94 8.55 -11.25
CA LYS A 202 0.18 7.67 -10.97
C LYS A 202 0.00 6.32 -11.63
N ASN A 203 1.13 5.73 -12.03
CA ASN A 203 1.23 4.34 -12.47
C ASN A 203 2.35 3.64 -11.70
N ARG A 204 2.19 2.35 -11.45
CA ARG A 204 3.18 1.54 -10.76
C ARG A 204 3.29 0.16 -11.40
N VAL A 205 4.52 -0.26 -11.67
CA VAL A 205 4.85 -1.64 -12.05
C VAL A 205 5.65 -2.24 -10.92
N TRP A 206 5.26 -3.41 -10.46
CA TRP A 206 5.96 -4.11 -9.38
C TRP A 206 6.22 -5.56 -9.80
N THR A 207 7.47 -6.00 -9.73
CA THR A 207 7.88 -7.37 -10.04
C THR A 207 8.84 -7.89 -8.97
N GLY A 208 8.85 -9.19 -8.76
CA GLY A 208 9.71 -9.80 -7.77
C GLY A 208 9.48 -11.29 -7.63
N ILE A 209 9.99 -11.83 -6.56
CA ILE A 209 9.84 -13.25 -6.23
C ILE A 209 9.66 -13.42 -4.73
N THR A 210 8.70 -14.25 -4.31
CA THR A 210 8.55 -14.67 -2.91
C THR A 210 9.23 -16.01 -2.73
N VAL A 211 10.22 -16.08 -1.84
CA VAL A 211 11.02 -17.26 -1.53
C VAL A 211 10.80 -17.67 -0.08
N PRO A 212 10.24 -18.85 0.21
CA PRO A 212 10.15 -19.34 1.58
C PRO A 212 11.55 -19.66 2.13
N ILE A 213 11.90 -19.08 3.29
CA ILE A 213 13.17 -19.34 3.99
C ILE A 213 12.94 -20.41 5.08
N LYS A 214 11.82 -20.28 5.81
CA LYS A 214 11.37 -21.20 6.85
C LYS A 214 9.86 -21.39 6.77
N LYS A 215 9.31 -22.34 7.53
CA LYS A 215 7.87 -22.64 7.56
C LYS A 215 6.97 -21.41 7.69
N HIS A 216 7.42 -20.41 8.43
CA HIS A 216 6.63 -19.21 8.74
C HIS A 216 7.28 -17.90 8.26
N VAL A 217 8.37 -17.99 7.51
CA VAL A 217 9.13 -16.82 7.06
C VAL A 217 9.41 -16.93 5.57
N SER A 218 9.07 -15.90 4.84
CA SER A 218 9.43 -15.74 3.42
C SER A 218 10.21 -14.44 3.21
N PHE A 219 11.12 -14.47 2.25
CA PHE A 219 11.86 -13.32 1.77
C PHE A 219 11.31 -12.90 0.41
N GLN A 220 11.19 -11.61 0.17
CA GLN A 220 10.64 -11.08 -1.08
C GLN A 220 11.51 -9.95 -1.64
N PRO A 221 12.58 -10.28 -2.39
CA PRO A 221 13.27 -9.29 -3.20
C PRO A 221 12.37 -8.87 -4.36
N SER A 222 12.32 -7.59 -4.63
CA SER A 222 11.46 -7.06 -5.69
C SER A 222 11.94 -5.70 -6.18
N TYR A 223 11.47 -5.35 -7.36
CA TYR A 223 11.66 -4.06 -7.99
C TYR A 223 10.30 -3.43 -8.25
N MET A 224 10.18 -2.14 -7.95
CA MET A 224 8.99 -1.37 -8.26
C MET A 224 9.39 -0.07 -8.95
N TRP A 225 8.78 0.19 -10.08
CA TRP A 225 8.84 1.46 -10.76
C TRP A 225 7.52 2.20 -10.56
N GLU A 226 7.61 3.47 -10.19
CA GLU A 226 6.47 4.34 -9.98
C GLU A 226 6.66 5.62 -10.78
N SER A 227 5.71 5.94 -11.64
CA SER A 227 5.63 7.20 -12.34
C SER A 227 4.46 8.00 -11.79
N THR A 228 4.73 9.24 -11.42
CA THR A 228 3.74 10.17 -10.85
C THR A 228 3.79 11.46 -11.62
N ASN A 229 2.64 12.01 -11.99
CA ASN A 229 2.58 13.28 -12.69
C ASN A 229 3.24 14.40 -11.86
N GLY A 230 4.11 15.19 -12.50
CA GLY A 230 4.73 16.37 -11.90
C GLY A 230 5.95 16.13 -11.01
N ILE A 231 6.36 14.87 -10.76
CA ILE A 231 7.57 14.57 -9.98
C ILE A 231 8.46 13.54 -10.69
N LYS A 232 9.68 13.34 -10.17
CA LYS A 232 10.59 12.30 -10.66
C LYS A 232 9.97 10.91 -10.59
N ASP A 233 10.29 10.07 -11.56
CA ASP A 233 10.01 8.63 -11.46
C ASP A 233 10.78 8.01 -10.30
N LEU A 234 10.12 7.15 -9.55
CA LEU A 234 10.71 6.44 -8.43
C LEU A 234 10.98 4.98 -8.82
N ARG A 235 12.19 4.52 -8.53
CA ARG A 235 12.61 3.13 -8.71
C ARG A 235 12.97 2.55 -7.36
N TYR A 236 12.18 1.62 -6.87
CA TYR A 236 12.38 1.00 -5.57
C TYR A 236 13.08 -0.35 -5.73
N LEU A 237 14.21 -0.52 -5.08
CA LEU A 237 14.82 -1.82 -4.84
C LEU A 237 14.33 -2.29 -3.47
N MET A 238 13.45 -3.27 -3.45
CA MET A 238 12.70 -3.65 -2.25
C MET A 238 13.17 -4.99 -1.71
N PHE A 239 13.36 -5.03 -0.40
CA PHE A 239 13.71 -6.24 0.35
C PHE A 239 12.68 -6.43 1.46
N GLY A 240 11.87 -7.47 1.33
CA GLY A 240 10.75 -7.75 2.24
C GLY A 240 10.94 -9.01 3.04
N LEU A 241 10.48 -9.00 4.29
CA LEU A 241 10.31 -10.17 5.14
C LEU A 241 8.84 -10.36 5.46
N ILE A 242 8.32 -11.54 5.17
CA ILE A 242 6.92 -11.90 5.45
C ILE A 242 6.92 -12.96 6.54
N PHE A 243 6.29 -12.64 7.65
CA PHE A 243 6.08 -13.53 8.79
C PHE A 243 4.62 -13.97 8.84
N ARG A 244 4.36 -15.26 8.90
CA ARG A 244 3.01 -15.80 9.05
C ARG A 244 2.92 -16.60 10.33
N THR A 245 2.06 -16.20 11.25
CA THR A 245 1.81 -16.99 12.46
C THR A 245 1.05 -18.29 12.12
N ALA A 246 1.15 -19.29 12.99
CA ALA A 246 0.35 -20.49 12.84
C ALA A 246 -1.15 -20.15 12.96
N SER A 247 -1.98 -20.73 12.10
CA SER A 247 -3.44 -20.65 12.28
C SER A 247 -3.80 -21.32 13.60
N SER A 248 -4.55 -20.62 14.45
CA SER A 248 -5.22 -21.28 15.57
C SER A 248 -6.24 -22.27 14.98
N LYS A 249 -5.97 -23.57 15.18
CA LYS A 249 -6.90 -24.64 14.81
C LYS A 249 -8.23 -24.52 15.57
#